data_348e6c6e835eb5f14266b924c91cf5b4
#
_entry.id   348e6c6e835eb5f14266b924c91cf5b4
#
_cell.length_a   1.000
_cell.length_b   1.000
_cell.length_c   1.000
_cell.angle_alpha   90.00
_cell.angle_beta   90.00
_cell.angle_gamma   90.00
#
_symmetry.space_group_name_H-M   'P 1'
#
loop_
_entity.id
_entity.type
_entity.pdbx_description
1 polymer ?
#
loop_
_entity_poly.entity_id
_entity_poly.type
_entity_poly.pdbx_seq_one_letter_code
_entity_poly.pdbx_strand_id
1 'polypeptide(L)'
;MKKWKKNLIAGALLCCVLGGIYVNWVYSDQESVMSLNDVLNEDKILSDQLVMGDDVSLQNPENTSSAYFAAVRLSRQQARDSAVSLLQEAMSYTDTGVAEESNRQLEEIVQAALCEAQIESLVIAKGYADCVAYMSETGISIAVAAPEGGLKQEDASLISDIVLSQSSYKLADIRVVEVK
;
A
#
# COMPACT_ATOMS: atom_id res chain seq x y z
N MET A 1 -49.89 37.00 -15.74
CA MET A 1 -48.89 36.27 -16.56
C MET A 1 -47.44 36.37 -16.07
N LYS A 2 -47.04 37.43 -15.36
CA LYS A 2 -45.61 37.57 -14.88
C LYS A 2 -45.21 36.65 -13.75
N LYS A 3 -46.08 36.26 -12.86
CA LYS A 3 -45.77 35.39 -11.71
C LYS A 3 -45.52 33.92 -12.13
N TRP A 4 -46.27 33.43 -13.10
CA TRP A 4 -46.12 32.05 -13.59
C TRP A 4 -44.77 31.79 -14.30
N LYS A 5 -44.31 32.79 -15.09
CA LYS A 5 -42.98 32.73 -15.73
C LYS A 5 -41.82 32.74 -14.71
N LYS A 6 -41.96 33.45 -13.57
CA LYS A 6 -40.94 33.45 -12.49
C LYS A 6 -40.88 32.10 -11.79
N ASN A 7 -42.02 31.46 -11.52
CA ASN A 7 -42.06 30.12 -10.90
C ASN A 7 -41.48 29.04 -11.84
N LEU A 8 -41.68 29.18 -13.15
CA LEU A 8 -41.13 28.27 -14.16
C LEU A 8 -39.59 28.38 -14.26
N ILE A 9 -39.08 29.61 -14.18
CA ILE A 9 -37.62 29.85 -14.15
C ILE A 9 -37.02 29.34 -12.84
N ALA A 10 -37.68 29.54 -11.68
CA ALA A 10 -37.23 29.03 -10.41
C ALA A 10 -37.20 27.48 -10.39
N GLY A 11 -38.23 26.84 -10.99
CA GLY A 11 -38.26 25.38 -11.15
C GLY A 11 -37.15 24.84 -12.04
N ALA A 12 -36.85 25.52 -13.14
CA ALA A 12 -35.75 25.14 -14.04
C ALA A 12 -34.37 25.26 -13.36
N LEU A 13 -34.14 26.33 -12.59
CA LEU A 13 -32.92 26.51 -11.80
C LEU A 13 -32.77 25.42 -10.73
N LEU A 14 -33.87 25.07 -10.05
CA LEU A 14 -33.84 24.00 -9.05
C LEU A 14 -33.53 22.63 -9.66
N CYS A 15 -34.11 22.34 -10.84
CA CYS A 15 -33.77 21.12 -11.60
C CYS A 15 -32.32 21.09 -12.06
N CYS A 16 -31.72 22.22 -12.46
CA CYS A 16 -30.31 22.30 -12.84
C CYS A 16 -29.38 22.03 -11.63
N VAL A 17 -29.73 22.57 -10.46
CA VAL A 17 -28.93 22.34 -9.24
C VAL A 17 -29.03 20.87 -8.80
N LEU A 18 -30.23 20.29 -8.77
CA LEU A 18 -30.43 18.88 -8.42
C LEU A 18 -29.78 17.95 -9.45
N GLY A 19 -29.88 18.29 -10.76
CA GLY A 19 -29.19 17.56 -11.83
C GLY A 19 -27.67 17.65 -11.71
N GLY A 20 -27.13 18.81 -11.34
CA GLY A 20 -25.69 19.00 -11.10
C GLY A 20 -25.19 18.18 -9.91
N ILE A 21 -25.95 18.13 -8.81
CA ILE A 21 -25.63 17.29 -7.65
C ILE A 21 -25.71 15.80 -8.02
N TYR A 22 -26.72 15.39 -8.77
CA TYR A 22 -26.89 14.01 -9.22
C TYR A 22 -25.74 13.58 -10.15
N VAL A 23 -25.38 14.41 -11.12
CA VAL A 23 -24.25 14.16 -12.03
C VAL A 23 -22.94 14.12 -11.24
N ASN A 24 -22.71 15.07 -10.32
CA ASN A 24 -21.52 15.07 -9.47
C ASN A 24 -21.47 13.81 -8.61
N TRP A 25 -22.59 13.33 -8.07
CA TRP A 25 -22.63 12.08 -7.28
C TRP A 25 -22.35 10.85 -8.13
N VAL A 26 -22.95 10.74 -9.33
CA VAL A 26 -22.72 9.64 -10.28
C VAL A 26 -21.29 9.65 -10.85
N TYR A 27 -20.69 10.81 -11.09
CA TYR A 27 -19.31 10.91 -11.56
C TYR A 27 -18.28 10.87 -10.43
N SER A 28 -18.63 11.27 -9.22
CA SER A 28 -17.78 11.15 -8.03
C SER A 28 -17.59 9.70 -7.56
N ASP A 29 -18.53 8.81 -7.87
CA ASP A 29 -18.34 7.37 -7.66
C ASP A 29 -17.31 6.74 -8.63
N GLN A 30 -16.87 7.47 -9.66
CA GLN A 30 -15.84 7.02 -10.61
C GLN A 30 -14.44 7.60 -10.34
N GLU A 31 -14.32 8.67 -9.55
CA GLU A 31 -13.09 9.00 -8.87
C GLU A 31 -13.13 8.34 -7.50
N SER A 32 -12.97 7.01 -7.48
CA SER A 32 -12.61 6.31 -6.26
C SER A 32 -11.37 7.02 -5.72
N VAL A 33 -11.59 7.81 -4.67
CA VAL A 33 -10.51 8.16 -3.75
C VAL A 33 -9.86 6.83 -3.46
N MET A 34 -8.69 6.59 -4.02
CA MET A 34 -7.92 5.38 -3.82
C MET A 34 -7.79 5.25 -2.32
N SER A 35 -8.68 4.47 -1.71
CA SER A 35 -8.63 4.20 -0.28
C SER A 35 -7.24 3.66 -0.02
N LEU A 36 -6.55 4.17 0.99
CA LEU A 36 -5.23 3.66 1.40
C LEU A 36 -5.27 2.12 1.56
N ASN A 37 -6.43 1.57 1.96
CA ASN A 37 -6.69 0.14 2.01
C ASN A 37 -6.73 -0.55 0.63
N ASP A 38 -7.07 0.16 -0.44
CA ASP A 38 -7.13 -0.40 -1.81
C ASP A 38 -5.74 -0.44 -2.45
N VAL A 39 -4.86 0.49 -2.04
CA VAL A 39 -3.42 0.49 -2.40
C VAL A 39 -2.65 -0.57 -1.63
N LEU A 40 -3.14 -0.97 -0.45
CA LEU A 40 -2.50 -1.95 0.44
C LEU A 40 -3.08 -3.38 0.31
N ASN A 41 -4.00 -3.64 -0.62
CA ASN A 41 -4.46 -5.00 -0.89
C ASN A 41 -3.38 -5.78 -1.66
N GLU A 42 -2.71 -6.70 -0.95
CA GLU A 42 -1.66 -7.59 -1.48
C GLU A 42 -2.06 -8.26 -2.80
N ASP A 43 -3.31 -8.71 -2.92
CA ASP A 43 -3.82 -9.39 -4.12
C ASP A 43 -3.95 -8.48 -5.35
N LYS A 44 -4.13 -7.17 -5.15
CA LYS A 44 -4.29 -6.20 -6.25
C LYS A 44 -2.95 -5.65 -6.73
N ILE A 45 -1.99 -5.48 -5.83
CA ILE A 45 -0.61 -5.08 -6.17
C ILE A 45 0.06 -6.16 -7.05
N LEU A 46 -0.19 -7.44 -6.74
CA LEU A 46 0.32 -8.57 -7.52
C LEU A 46 -0.33 -8.70 -8.90
N SER A 47 -1.61 -8.36 -9.05
CA SER A 47 -2.32 -8.54 -10.33
C SER A 47 -2.16 -7.38 -11.31
N ASP A 48 -2.10 -6.13 -10.83
CA ASP A 48 -2.00 -4.96 -11.70
C ASP A 48 -0.58 -4.71 -12.24
N GLN A 49 0.46 -5.14 -11.50
CA GLN A 49 1.85 -4.97 -11.95
C GLN A 49 2.32 -6.06 -12.93
N LEU A 50 1.61 -7.19 -13.02
CA LEU A 50 1.88 -8.23 -14.03
C LEU A 50 1.39 -7.85 -15.45
N VAL A 51 0.60 -6.77 -15.60
CA VAL A 51 0.00 -6.38 -16.88
C VAL A 51 0.81 -5.29 -17.60
N MET A 52 1.82 -4.67 -16.98
CA MET A 52 2.59 -3.57 -17.57
C MET A 52 3.98 -3.99 -18.09
N GLY A 53 4.08 -5.09 -18.80
CA GLY A 53 5.36 -5.48 -19.38
C GLY A 53 5.27 -6.45 -20.51
N ASP A 54 4.81 -5.97 -21.66
CA ASP A 54 4.70 -6.81 -22.88
C ASP A 54 6.05 -7.05 -23.58
N ASP A 55 7.18 -6.94 -22.89
CA ASP A 55 8.51 -7.24 -23.47
C ASP A 55 9.59 -7.67 -22.45
N VAL A 56 9.23 -8.32 -21.36
CA VAL A 56 10.22 -9.00 -20.52
C VAL A 56 10.26 -10.47 -20.91
N SER A 57 11.29 -10.83 -21.65
CA SER A 57 11.61 -12.21 -22.01
C SER A 57 11.70 -13.09 -20.76
N LEU A 58 10.62 -13.81 -20.43
CA LEU A 58 10.48 -14.72 -19.29
C LEU A 58 11.29 -16.05 -19.54
N GLN A 59 12.58 -15.95 -19.82
CA GLN A 59 13.38 -17.12 -20.15
C GLN A 59 14.39 -17.54 -19.09
N ASN A 60 14.44 -16.84 -17.93
CA ASN A 60 15.27 -17.27 -16.82
C ASN A 60 14.55 -17.12 -15.49
N PRO A 61 14.27 -18.22 -14.74
CA PRO A 61 13.54 -18.15 -13.46
C PRO A 61 14.25 -17.31 -12.39
N GLU A 62 15.58 -17.21 -12.42
CA GLU A 62 16.33 -16.34 -11.51
C GLU A 62 16.06 -14.84 -11.74
N ASN A 63 15.75 -14.43 -12.97
CA ASN A 63 15.37 -13.04 -13.28
C ASN A 63 13.94 -12.71 -12.84
N THR A 64 13.07 -13.71 -12.75
CA THR A 64 11.66 -13.50 -12.39
C THR A 64 11.51 -13.15 -10.92
N SER A 65 12.17 -13.88 -10.02
CA SER A 65 12.12 -13.59 -8.58
C SER A 65 12.79 -12.26 -8.24
N SER A 66 13.94 -11.96 -8.83
CA SER A 66 14.62 -10.66 -8.63
C SER A 66 13.78 -9.48 -9.12
N ALA A 67 13.13 -9.61 -10.28
CA ALA A 67 12.22 -8.60 -10.80
C ALA A 67 11.00 -8.41 -9.87
N TYR A 68 10.44 -9.49 -9.33
CA TYR A 68 9.36 -9.43 -8.34
C TYR A 68 9.78 -8.61 -7.10
N PHE A 69 10.91 -8.94 -6.47
CA PHE A 69 11.38 -8.20 -5.29
C PHE A 69 11.65 -6.73 -5.58
N ALA A 70 12.23 -6.41 -6.74
CA ALA A 70 12.45 -5.04 -7.18
C ALA A 70 11.11 -4.29 -7.36
N ALA A 71 10.12 -4.91 -7.99
CA ALA A 71 8.80 -4.33 -8.20
C ALA A 71 8.07 -4.08 -6.87
N VAL A 72 8.10 -5.03 -5.93
CA VAL A 72 7.49 -4.87 -4.60
C VAL A 72 8.16 -3.74 -3.81
N ARG A 73 9.49 -3.65 -3.84
CA ARG A 73 10.20 -2.53 -3.18
C ARG A 73 9.84 -1.19 -3.79
N LEU A 74 9.73 -1.10 -5.12
CA LEU A 74 9.34 0.12 -5.81
C LEU A 74 7.90 0.53 -5.44
N SER A 75 6.96 -0.41 -5.47
CA SER A 75 5.57 -0.16 -5.08
C SER A 75 5.46 0.32 -3.63
N ARG A 76 6.16 -0.34 -2.70
CA ARG A 76 6.23 0.07 -1.30
C ARG A 76 6.79 1.48 -1.14
N GLN A 77 7.85 1.81 -1.87
CA GLN A 77 8.43 3.15 -1.86
C GLN A 77 7.45 4.20 -2.38
N GLN A 78 6.80 3.94 -3.52
CA GLN A 78 5.80 4.85 -4.09
C GLN A 78 4.62 5.08 -3.16
N ALA A 79 4.08 4.03 -2.53
CA ALA A 79 3.01 4.15 -1.55
C ALA A 79 3.44 5.00 -0.34
N ARG A 80 4.64 4.78 0.16
CA ARG A 80 5.21 5.55 1.26
C ARG A 80 5.41 7.02 0.90
N ASP A 81 5.99 7.30 -0.27
CA ASP A 81 6.22 8.67 -0.75
C ASP A 81 4.89 9.42 -0.92
N SER A 82 3.86 8.74 -1.42
CA SER A 82 2.50 9.29 -1.53
C SER A 82 1.89 9.60 -0.16
N ALA A 83 2.01 8.68 0.80
CA ALA A 83 1.52 8.88 2.16
C ALA A 83 2.24 10.06 2.86
N VAL A 84 3.56 10.13 2.73
CA VAL A 84 4.36 11.25 3.26
C VAL A 84 3.93 12.58 2.66
N SER A 85 3.71 12.64 1.33
CA SER A 85 3.23 13.85 0.66
C SER A 85 1.87 14.31 1.18
N LEU A 86 0.92 13.38 1.35
CA LEU A 86 -0.41 13.68 1.88
C LEU A 86 -0.33 14.19 3.34
N LEU A 87 0.51 13.58 4.17
CA LEU A 87 0.69 14.02 5.55
C LEU A 87 1.35 15.39 5.63
N GLN A 88 2.34 15.67 4.78
CA GLN A 88 2.96 16.99 4.68
C GLN A 88 1.97 18.08 4.23
N GLU A 89 1.09 17.75 3.28
CA GLU A 89 0.01 18.63 2.86
C GLU A 89 -0.95 18.89 4.03
N ALA A 90 -1.39 17.83 4.73
CA ALA A 90 -2.27 17.95 5.90
C ALA A 90 -1.66 18.82 7.01
N MET A 91 -0.37 18.72 7.24
CA MET A 91 0.37 19.58 8.21
C MET A 91 0.41 21.07 7.83
N SER A 92 0.19 21.40 6.55
CA SER A 92 0.14 22.80 6.09
C SER A 92 -1.15 23.53 6.47
N TYR A 93 -2.20 22.79 6.85
CA TYR A 93 -3.44 23.37 7.33
C TYR A 93 -3.27 23.93 8.76
N THR A 94 -4.00 25.00 9.06
CA THR A 94 -3.83 25.79 10.31
C THR A 94 -4.36 25.08 11.57
N ASP A 95 -4.98 23.89 11.44
CA ASP A 95 -5.49 23.11 12.57
C ASP A 95 -4.35 22.34 13.25
N THR A 96 -4.05 22.74 14.49
CA THR A 96 -2.97 22.13 15.29
C THR A 96 -3.22 20.64 15.58
N GLY A 97 -4.47 20.21 15.73
CA GLY A 97 -4.82 18.79 15.97
C GLY A 97 -4.52 17.91 14.77
N VAL A 98 -4.80 18.41 13.56
CA VAL A 98 -4.47 17.70 12.31
C VAL A 98 -2.96 17.61 12.12
N ALA A 99 -2.23 18.68 12.43
CA ALA A 99 -0.77 18.68 12.28
C ALA A 99 -0.10 17.71 13.28
N GLU A 100 -0.54 17.63 14.52
CA GLU A 100 -0.03 16.70 15.53
C GLU A 100 -0.29 15.24 15.12
N GLU A 101 -1.50 14.91 14.65
CA GLU A 101 -1.83 13.59 14.19
C GLU A 101 -1.02 13.20 12.95
N SER A 102 -0.83 14.12 11.99
CA SER A 102 -0.02 13.87 10.79
C SER A 102 1.46 13.62 11.15
N ASN A 103 2.00 14.34 12.13
CA ASN A 103 3.36 14.10 12.63
C ASN A 103 3.50 12.71 13.26
N ARG A 104 2.52 12.27 14.04
CA ARG A 104 2.51 10.93 14.64
C ARG A 104 2.50 9.84 13.56
N GLN A 105 1.65 9.98 12.54
CA GLN A 105 1.58 9.03 11.43
C GLN A 105 2.88 9.01 10.61
N LEU A 106 3.51 10.17 10.41
CA LEU A 106 4.81 10.25 9.75
C LEU A 106 5.89 9.50 10.53
N GLU A 107 5.90 9.63 11.86
CA GLU A 107 6.82 8.90 12.73
C GLU A 107 6.59 7.38 12.63
N GLU A 108 5.35 6.93 12.62
CA GLU A 108 4.98 5.51 12.42
C GLU A 108 5.49 4.96 11.09
N ILE A 109 5.33 5.70 9.99
CA ILE A 109 5.85 5.34 8.67
C ILE A 109 7.38 5.18 8.70
N VAL A 110 8.08 6.10 9.36
CA VAL A 110 9.55 6.03 9.48
C VAL A 110 9.98 4.83 10.33
N GLN A 111 9.32 4.57 11.45
CA GLN A 111 9.62 3.42 12.30
C GLN A 111 9.35 2.10 11.59
N ALA A 112 8.25 1.98 10.87
CA ALA A 112 7.95 0.82 10.04
C ALA A 112 9.06 0.59 9.00
N ALA A 113 9.48 1.65 8.29
CA ALA A 113 10.54 1.57 7.29
C ALA A 113 11.87 1.06 7.85
N LEU A 114 12.26 1.55 9.04
CA LEU A 114 13.48 1.12 9.71
C LEU A 114 13.39 -0.34 10.15
N CYS A 115 12.26 -0.74 10.71
CA CYS A 115 12.04 -2.12 11.14
C CYS A 115 12.05 -3.11 9.96
N GLU A 116 11.36 -2.77 8.86
CA GLU A 116 11.37 -3.55 7.62
C GLU A 116 12.81 -3.74 7.10
N ALA A 117 13.59 -2.65 7.00
CA ALA A 117 14.96 -2.70 6.53
C ALA A 117 15.88 -3.55 7.44
N GLN A 118 15.67 -3.51 8.76
CA GLN A 118 16.42 -4.32 9.72
C GLN A 118 16.09 -5.80 9.54
N ILE A 119 14.81 -6.16 9.44
CA ILE A 119 14.36 -7.54 9.23
C ILE A 119 14.92 -8.07 7.90
N GLU A 120 14.79 -7.33 6.79
CA GLU A 120 15.31 -7.71 5.48
C GLU A 120 16.83 -7.97 5.57
N SER A 121 17.57 -7.08 6.19
CA SER A 121 19.02 -7.21 6.36
C SER A 121 19.40 -8.45 7.16
N LEU A 122 18.67 -8.76 8.22
CA LEU A 122 18.93 -9.92 9.06
C LEU A 122 18.58 -11.23 8.35
N VAL A 123 17.48 -11.27 7.57
CA VAL A 123 17.10 -12.44 6.77
C VAL A 123 18.17 -12.71 5.70
N ILE A 124 18.62 -11.68 4.98
CA ILE A 124 19.70 -11.82 3.98
C ILE A 124 21.02 -12.26 4.66
N ALA A 125 21.33 -11.76 5.85
CA ALA A 125 22.51 -12.17 6.62
C ALA A 125 22.48 -13.66 7.06
N LYS A 126 21.26 -14.28 7.09
CA LYS A 126 21.10 -15.71 7.32
C LYS A 126 21.32 -16.58 6.08
N GLY A 127 21.54 -15.98 4.92
CA GLY A 127 21.90 -16.66 3.67
C GLY A 127 20.75 -16.78 2.67
N TYR A 128 19.61 -16.14 2.90
CA TYR A 128 18.55 -16.05 1.90
C TYR A 128 18.96 -15.08 0.78
N ALA A 129 18.66 -15.45 -0.47
CA ALA A 129 19.12 -14.69 -1.64
C ALA A 129 18.47 -13.30 -1.73
N ASP A 130 17.19 -13.20 -1.40
CA ASP A 130 16.46 -11.94 -1.37
C ASP A 130 15.24 -12.04 -0.43
N CYS A 131 14.79 -10.88 0.07
CA CYS A 131 13.69 -10.80 1.02
C CYS A 131 13.07 -9.40 0.99
N VAL A 132 11.76 -9.33 1.11
CA VAL A 132 11.02 -8.08 1.34
C VAL A 132 10.08 -8.24 2.52
N ALA A 133 10.18 -7.33 3.47
CA ALA A 133 9.27 -7.23 4.61
C ALA A 133 8.22 -6.14 4.34
N TYR A 134 6.99 -6.43 4.72
CA TYR A 134 5.88 -5.48 4.64
C TYR A 134 5.12 -5.47 5.97
N MET A 135 5.12 -4.31 6.63
CA MET A 135 4.43 -4.09 7.89
C MET A 135 3.07 -3.43 7.66
N SER A 136 2.05 -3.92 8.35
CA SER A 136 0.71 -3.35 8.39
C SER A 136 0.21 -3.26 9.83
N GLU A 137 -0.89 -2.57 10.09
CA GLU A 137 -1.49 -2.50 11.43
C GLU A 137 -1.87 -3.87 12.00
N THR A 138 -2.19 -4.83 11.14
CA THR A 138 -2.68 -6.17 11.52
C THR A 138 -1.61 -7.25 11.58
N GLY A 139 -0.41 -6.97 11.06
CA GLY A 139 0.66 -7.95 11.05
C GLY A 139 1.80 -7.61 10.09
N ILE A 140 2.69 -8.55 9.93
CA ILE A 140 3.83 -8.43 9.03
C ILE A 140 3.90 -9.62 8.05
N SER A 141 4.11 -9.32 6.78
CA SER A 141 4.33 -10.30 5.72
C SER A 141 5.78 -10.24 5.25
N ILE A 142 6.44 -11.38 5.19
CA ILE A 142 7.83 -11.51 4.73
C ILE A 142 7.85 -12.38 3.48
N ALA A 143 8.11 -11.77 2.33
CA ALA A 143 8.36 -12.50 1.10
C ALA A 143 9.85 -12.85 1.02
N VAL A 144 10.18 -14.11 0.81
CA VAL A 144 11.56 -14.61 0.80
C VAL A 144 11.81 -15.42 -0.47
N ALA A 145 12.95 -15.17 -1.12
CA ALA A 145 13.38 -15.97 -2.25
C ALA A 145 13.60 -17.43 -1.80
N ALA A 146 12.94 -18.34 -2.49
CA ALA A 146 13.01 -19.76 -2.18
C ALA A 146 14.46 -20.28 -2.32
N PRO A 147 15.01 -20.96 -1.31
CA PRO A 147 16.24 -21.69 -1.48
C PRO A 147 16.02 -22.94 -2.38
N GLU A 148 17.08 -23.58 -2.83
CA GLU A 148 16.99 -24.84 -3.54
C GLU A 148 16.24 -25.88 -2.66
N GLY A 149 15.07 -26.31 -3.12
CA GLY A 149 14.20 -27.24 -2.38
C GLY A 149 13.04 -26.61 -1.61
N GLY A 150 12.86 -25.28 -1.72
CA GLY A 150 11.77 -24.54 -1.10
C GLY A 150 12.01 -24.19 0.37
N LEU A 151 11.17 -23.32 0.93
CA LEU A 151 11.19 -22.97 2.35
C LEU A 151 10.70 -24.12 3.21
N LYS A 152 11.48 -24.52 4.19
CA LYS A 152 11.12 -25.52 5.20
C LYS A 152 10.52 -24.86 6.42
N GLN A 153 9.89 -25.64 7.28
CA GLN A 153 9.33 -25.13 8.54
C GLN A 153 10.40 -24.53 9.47
N GLU A 154 11.63 -25.03 9.39
CA GLU A 154 12.77 -24.51 10.16
C GLU A 154 13.13 -23.08 9.68
N ASP A 155 13.08 -22.84 8.36
CA ASP A 155 13.33 -21.53 7.77
C ASP A 155 12.25 -20.53 8.20
N ALA A 156 10.97 -20.94 8.13
CA ALA A 156 9.87 -20.11 8.59
C ALA A 156 9.97 -19.75 10.06
N SER A 157 10.40 -20.70 10.91
CA SER A 157 10.62 -20.45 12.33
C SER A 157 11.75 -19.46 12.56
N LEU A 158 12.89 -19.63 11.86
CA LEU A 158 14.03 -18.73 11.94
C LEU A 158 13.67 -17.30 11.51
N ILE A 159 12.93 -17.16 10.41
CA ILE A 159 12.47 -15.85 9.94
C ILE A 159 11.51 -15.24 10.96
N SER A 160 10.58 -16.02 11.49
CA SER A 160 9.66 -15.54 12.52
C SER A 160 10.39 -15.08 13.79
N ASP A 161 11.44 -15.77 14.22
CA ASP A 161 12.27 -15.38 15.37
C ASP A 161 12.98 -14.03 15.11
N ILE A 162 13.46 -13.81 13.89
CA ILE A 162 14.03 -12.52 13.50
C ILE A 162 12.98 -11.42 13.65
N VAL A 163 11.78 -11.64 13.10
CA VAL A 163 10.68 -10.65 13.19
C VAL A 163 10.31 -10.36 14.63
N LEU A 164 10.16 -11.38 15.47
CA LEU A 164 9.84 -11.23 16.89
C LEU A 164 10.91 -10.46 17.67
N SER A 165 12.17 -10.57 17.24
CA SER A 165 13.28 -9.83 17.87
C SER A 165 13.33 -8.35 17.49
N GLN A 166 12.79 -7.97 16.34
CA GLN A 166 12.85 -6.61 15.78
C GLN A 166 11.52 -5.86 15.90
N SER A 167 10.43 -6.53 16.19
CA SER A 167 9.09 -5.95 16.21
C SER A 167 8.29 -6.36 17.45
N SER A 168 7.18 -5.68 17.69
CA SER A 168 6.24 -6.00 18.77
C SER A 168 5.12 -6.97 18.34
N TYR A 169 5.16 -7.51 17.11
CA TYR A 169 4.16 -8.45 16.63
C TYR A 169 4.20 -9.78 17.37
N LYS A 170 3.05 -10.45 17.36
CA LYS A 170 2.96 -11.82 17.87
C LYS A 170 3.18 -12.81 16.74
N LEU A 171 3.56 -14.02 17.05
CA LEU A 171 3.77 -15.09 16.06
C LEU A 171 2.55 -15.31 15.15
N ALA A 172 1.33 -15.11 15.66
CA ALA A 172 0.09 -15.25 14.90
C ALA A 172 -0.09 -14.16 13.82
N ASP A 173 0.61 -13.04 13.98
CA ASP A 173 0.50 -11.88 13.08
C ASP A 173 1.62 -11.89 12.02
N ILE A 174 2.49 -12.90 12.04
CA ILE A 174 3.61 -13.06 11.12
C ILE A 174 3.24 -14.03 10.00
N ARG A 175 3.41 -13.59 8.76
CA ARG A 175 3.22 -14.41 7.56
C ARG A 175 4.52 -14.49 6.78
N VAL A 176 5.02 -15.69 6.54
CA VAL A 176 6.17 -15.94 5.67
C VAL A 176 5.67 -16.51 4.35
N VAL A 177 6.07 -15.90 3.24
CA VAL A 177 5.66 -16.26 1.87
C VAL A 177 6.89 -16.64 1.06
N GLU A 178 6.83 -17.78 0.41
CA GLU A 178 7.87 -18.26 -0.51
C GLU A 178 7.65 -17.65 -1.89
N VAL A 179 8.72 -17.10 -2.49
CA VAL A 179 8.77 -16.60 -3.86
C VAL A 179 9.74 -17.46 -4.66
N LYS A 180 9.26 -18.06 -5.75
CA LYS A 180 10.03 -18.93 -6.65
C LYS A 180 10.45 -18.22 -7.91
#